data_16dad5e5ce3bbb967923af615697c47e
#
_entry.id   16dad5e5ce3bbb967923af615697c47e
#
_cell.length_a   1.000
_cell.length_b   1.000
_cell.length_c   1.000
_cell.angle_alpha   90.00
_cell.angle_beta   90.00
_cell.angle_gamma   90.00
#
_symmetry.space_group_name_H-M   'P 1'
#
loop_
_entity.id
_entity.type
_entity.pdbx_description
1 polymer ?
#
loop_
_entity_poly.entity_id
_entity_poly.type
_entity_poly.pdbx_seq_one_letter_code
_entity_poly.pdbx_strand_id
1 'polypeptide(L)'
;MKFKLFLILFVLYSQSIFSEEKKIDPNSIHKNLRCLVCQGQTISDSNSDFAQTIKLVVKDLIDEGKTEEEIYSFMSDKYGEWIVFKPELNMHNSLLWILPYIALIFGGFFIFGLIKKRQ
;
A
#
# COMPACT_ATOMS: atom_id res chain seq x y z
N MET A 1 5.09 -37.83 -20.08
CA MET A 1 4.85 -38.17 -18.68
C MET A 1 5.61 -37.22 -17.71
N LYS A 2 6.88 -36.92 -17.95
CA LYS A 2 7.70 -36.06 -17.04
C LYS A 2 7.20 -34.61 -16.95
N PHE A 3 6.64 -34.05 -18.02
CA PHE A 3 6.11 -32.68 -18.01
C PHE A 3 4.83 -32.51 -17.17
N LYS A 4 3.95 -33.53 -17.18
CA LYS A 4 2.74 -33.52 -16.33
C LYS A 4 3.10 -33.64 -14.85
N LEU A 5 4.12 -34.43 -14.53
CA LEU A 5 4.61 -34.58 -13.16
C LEU A 5 5.20 -33.26 -12.64
N PHE A 6 5.93 -32.53 -13.48
CA PHE A 6 6.51 -31.23 -13.15
C PHE A 6 5.42 -30.17 -12.90
N LEU A 7 4.35 -30.15 -13.71
CA LEU A 7 3.21 -29.26 -13.53
C LEU A 7 2.47 -29.53 -12.21
N ILE A 8 2.26 -30.78 -11.86
CA ILE A 8 1.60 -31.18 -10.60
C ILE A 8 2.46 -30.76 -9.39
N LEU A 9 3.77 -30.95 -9.48
CA LEU A 9 4.71 -30.56 -8.43
C LEU A 9 4.77 -29.04 -8.26
N PHE A 10 4.69 -28.29 -9.35
CA PHE A 10 4.64 -26.82 -9.35
C PHE A 10 3.35 -26.29 -8.71
N VAL A 11 2.20 -26.91 -8.99
CA VAL A 11 0.91 -26.54 -8.39
C VAL A 11 0.87 -26.86 -6.88
N LEU A 12 1.46 -27.99 -6.47
CA LEU A 12 1.55 -28.34 -5.03
C LEU A 12 2.50 -27.41 -4.28
N TYR A 13 3.58 -26.94 -4.93
CA TYR A 13 4.51 -25.98 -4.33
C TYR A 13 3.89 -24.59 -4.16
N SER A 14 2.97 -24.22 -5.04
CA SER A 14 2.25 -22.95 -5.01
C SER A 14 1.27 -22.83 -3.84
N GLN A 15 0.84 -23.92 -3.23
CA GLN A 15 -0.13 -23.89 -2.12
C GLN A 15 0.51 -23.67 -0.73
N SER A 16 1.83 -23.73 -0.62
CA SER A 16 2.52 -23.61 0.67
C SER A 16 2.75 -22.14 1.12
N ILE A 17 2.32 -21.15 0.36
CA ILE A 17 2.59 -19.71 0.63
C ILE A 17 1.41 -19.03 1.35
N PHE A 18 0.31 -19.71 1.59
CA PHE A 18 -0.91 -19.08 2.11
C PHE A 18 -1.33 -19.62 3.48
N SER A 19 -0.48 -19.50 4.49
CA SER A 19 -0.92 -19.58 5.89
C SER A 19 0.17 -19.06 6.83
N GLU A 20 0.40 -17.76 6.81
CA GLU A 20 0.95 -17.11 7.99
C GLU A 20 -0.13 -16.14 8.48
N GLU A 21 -0.84 -16.55 9.50
CA GLU A 21 -1.69 -15.70 10.31
C GLU A 21 -0.78 -14.71 11.02
N LYS A 22 -0.40 -13.64 10.29
CA LYS A 22 0.43 -12.57 10.80
C LYS A 22 -0.34 -11.88 11.91
N LYS A 23 0.00 -12.24 13.16
CA LYS A 23 -0.51 -11.54 14.32
C LYS A 23 -0.28 -10.05 14.15
N ILE A 24 -1.35 -9.29 13.95
CA ILE A 24 -1.31 -7.86 13.68
C ILE A 24 -0.80 -7.19 14.96
N ASP A 25 0.34 -6.49 14.85
CA ASP A 25 0.86 -5.66 15.92
C ASP A 25 0.18 -4.28 15.88
N PRO A 26 -0.63 -3.93 16.89
CA PRO A 26 -1.30 -2.63 16.95
C PRO A 26 -0.32 -1.46 16.80
N ASN A 27 0.89 -1.63 17.32
CA ASN A 27 1.90 -0.58 17.32
C ASN A 27 2.43 -0.29 15.90
N SER A 28 2.49 -1.30 15.03
CA SER A 28 2.85 -1.10 13.62
C SER A 28 1.82 -0.24 12.90
N ILE A 29 0.53 -0.46 13.17
CA ILE A 29 -0.56 0.33 12.60
C ILE A 29 -0.50 1.77 13.11
N HIS A 30 -0.31 1.98 14.41
CA HIS A 30 -0.23 3.32 15.00
C HIS A 30 0.93 4.16 14.43
N LYS A 31 2.06 3.53 14.06
CA LYS A 31 3.20 4.20 13.41
C LYS A 31 2.90 4.63 11.98
N ASN A 32 2.00 3.93 11.30
CA ASN A 32 1.61 4.21 9.92
C ASN A 32 0.40 5.16 9.81
N LEU A 33 -0.18 5.57 10.95
CA LEU A 33 -1.27 6.53 11.00
C LEU A 33 -0.78 7.91 11.46
N ARG A 34 -1.23 8.96 10.77
CA ARG A 34 -0.93 10.36 11.13
C ARG A 34 -1.91 10.87 12.17
N CYS A 35 -1.39 11.60 13.13
CA CYS A 35 -2.21 12.42 14.00
C CYS A 35 -2.57 13.73 13.27
N LEU A 36 -3.83 13.90 12.86
CA LEU A 36 -4.28 15.05 12.09
C LEU A 36 -4.21 16.38 12.85
N VAL A 37 -4.21 16.33 14.18
CA VAL A 37 -4.20 17.51 15.07
C VAL A 37 -2.82 17.78 15.71
N CYS A 38 -1.80 16.96 15.40
CA CYS A 38 -0.51 16.96 16.09
C CYS A 38 0.67 17.38 15.21
N GLN A 39 0.49 18.23 14.23
CA GLN A 39 1.55 18.74 13.34
C GLN A 39 2.39 17.66 12.63
N GLY A 40 1.75 16.59 12.18
CA GLY A 40 2.41 15.53 11.38
C GLY A 40 3.09 14.43 12.20
N GLN A 41 2.88 14.38 13.51
CA GLN A 41 3.31 13.24 14.34
C GLN A 41 2.50 11.98 14.02
N THR A 42 3.06 10.81 14.35
CA THR A 42 2.33 9.54 14.25
C THR A 42 1.36 9.40 15.43
N ILE A 43 0.32 8.56 15.23
CA ILE A 43 -0.58 8.20 16.32
C ILE A 43 0.19 7.50 17.46
N SER A 44 1.23 6.74 17.13
CA SER A 44 2.10 6.09 18.12
C SER A 44 2.75 7.09 19.08
N ASP A 45 3.30 8.18 18.55
CA ASP A 45 4.10 9.16 19.30
C ASP A 45 3.26 10.26 19.94
N SER A 46 2.00 10.37 19.54
CA SER A 46 1.09 11.38 20.05
C SER A 46 0.30 10.92 21.28
N ASN A 47 0.14 11.83 22.25
CA ASN A 47 -0.70 11.66 23.43
C ASN A 47 -1.95 12.55 23.41
N SER A 48 -2.31 13.13 22.26
CA SER A 48 -3.56 13.91 22.14
C SER A 48 -4.80 13.03 22.33
N ASP A 49 -5.91 13.65 22.74
CA ASP A 49 -7.20 12.96 22.89
C ASP A 49 -7.62 12.26 21.59
N PHE A 50 -7.34 12.90 20.45
CA PHE A 50 -7.56 12.32 19.15
C PHE A 50 -6.73 11.04 18.95
N ALA A 51 -5.44 11.07 19.25
CA ALA A 51 -4.57 9.90 19.12
C ALA A 51 -5.00 8.75 20.04
N GLN A 52 -5.42 9.06 21.27
CA GLN A 52 -5.95 8.07 22.20
C GLN A 52 -7.22 7.41 21.66
N THR A 53 -8.13 8.19 21.10
CA THR A 53 -9.36 7.68 20.47
C THR A 53 -9.04 6.75 19.31
N ILE A 54 -8.10 7.14 18.42
CA ILE A 54 -7.70 6.29 17.29
C ILE A 54 -7.06 4.99 17.77
N LYS A 55 -6.21 5.03 18.81
CA LYS A 55 -5.62 3.81 19.39
C LYS A 55 -6.68 2.83 19.90
N LEU A 56 -7.74 3.33 20.52
CA LEU A 56 -8.87 2.49 20.95
C LEU A 56 -9.62 1.89 19.76
N VAL A 57 -9.96 2.70 18.76
CA VAL A 57 -10.66 2.23 17.56
C VAL A 57 -9.85 1.17 16.81
N VAL A 58 -8.53 1.36 16.65
CA VAL A 58 -7.67 0.35 16.02
C VAL A 58 -7.66 -0.95 16.81
N LYS A 59 -7.60 -0.87 18.14
CA LYS A 59 -7.66 -2.04 19.00
C LYS A 59 -8.98 -2.80 18.84
N ASP A 60 -10.11 -2.10 18.86
CA ASP A 60 -11.43 -2.70 18.69
C ASP A 60 -11.55 -3.41 17.33
N LEU A 61 -11.05 -2.80 16.24
CA LEU A 61 -11.05 -3.40 14.91
C LEU A 61 -10.18 -4.67 14.83
N ILE A 62 -9.04 -4.69 15.53
CA ILE A 62 -8.19 -5.89 15.65
C ILE A 62 -8.92 -7.00 16.43
N ASP A 63 -9.60 -6.63 17.52
CA ASP A 63 -10.36 -7.57 18.33
C ASP A 63 -11.57 -8.15 17.58
N GLU A 64 -12.13 -7.37 16.61
CA GLU A 64 -13.14 -7.84 15.64
C GLU A 64 -12.57 -8.78 14.55
N GLY A 65 -11.27 -8.97 14.49
CA GLY A 65 -10.60 -9.84 13.51
C GLY A 65 -10.39 -9.21 12.14
N LYS A 66 -10.41 -7.88 12.05
CA LYS A 66 -10.12 -7.13 10.81
C LYS A 66 -8.65 -7.26 10.42
N THR A 67 -8.40 -7.33 9.12
CA THR A 67 -7.05 -7.32 8.58
C THR A 67 -6.43 -5.92 8.64
N GLU A 68 -5.10 -5.83 8.57
CA GLU A 68 -4.38 -4.55 8.55
C GLU A 68 -4.86 -3.63 7.41
N GLU A 69 -5.12 -4.20 6.23
CA GLU A 69 -5.61 -3.46 5.06
C GLU A 69 -7.03 -2.92 5.26
N GLU A 70 -7.91 -3.72 5.87
CA GLU A 70 -9.27 -3.29 6.21
C GLU A 70 -9.27 -2.17 7.25
N ILE A 71 -8.33 -2.19 8.20
CA ILE A 71 -8.17 -1.13 9.20
C ILE A 71 -7.73 0.16 8.53
N TYR A 72 -6.74 0.12 7.61
CA TYR A 72 -6.32 1.31 6.88
C TYR A 72 -7.42 1.86 5.98
N SER A 73 -8.15 0.99 5.28
CA SER A 73 -9.29 1.40 4.46
C SER A 73 -10.37 2.08 5.31
N PHE A 74 -10.73 1.50 6.44
CA PHE A 74 -11.70 2.09 7.38
C PHE A 74 -11.26 3.47 7.89
N MET A 75 -9.97 3.60 8.23
CA MET A 75 -9.42 4.88 8.70
C MET A 75 -9.41 5.94 7.59
N SER A 76 -9.05 5.53 6.37
CA SER A 76 -9.05 6.40 5.20
C SER A 76 -10.44 6.88 4.84
N ASP A 77 -11.44 6.00 4.88
CA ASP A 77 -12.84 6.35 4.59
C ASP A 77 -13.43 7.30 5.63
N LYS A 78 -13.07 7.11 6.91
CA LYS A 78 -13.67 7.87 8.02
C LYS A 78 -13.00 9.21 8.27
N TYR A 79 -11.67 9.27 8.11
CA TYR A 79 -10.85 10.45 8.45
C TYR A 79 -10.16 11.08 7.23
N GLY A 80 -10.27 10.46 6.06
CA GLY A 80 -9.63 10.88 4.81
C GLY A 80 -8.30 10.17 4.55
N GLU A 81 -7.91 10.10 3.28
CA GLU A 81 -6.69 9.41 2.82
C GLU A 81 -5.40 9.93 3.47
N TRP A 82 -5.42 11.16 3.98
CA TRP A 82 -4.28 11.82 4.64
C TRP A 82 -3.88 11.21 5.98
N ILE A 83 -4.75 10.40 6.59
CA ILE A 83 -4.46 9.77 7.88
C ILE A 83 -3.44 8.62 7.74
N VAL A 84 -3.34 8.02 6.56
CA VAL A 84 -2.42 6.91 6.29
C VAL A 84 -1.13 7.45 5.66
N PHE A 85 0.04 7.12 6.26
CA PHE A 85 1.34 7.51 5.69
C PHE A 85 1.66 6.77 4.40
N LYS A 86 1.18 5.54 4.27
CA LYS A 86 1.43 4.69 3.10
C LYS A 86 0.29 4.90 2.10
N PRO A 87 0.54 5.59 0.98
CA PRO A 87 -0.49 5.75 -0.04
C PRO A 87 -0.87 4.36 -0.56
N GLU A 88 -2.16 4.06 -0.55
CA GLU A 88 -2.66 2.88 -1.24
C GLU A 88 -2.33 3.02 -2.73
N LEU A 89 -1.84 1.92 -3.32
CA LEU A 89 -1.59 1.82 -4.75
C LEU A 89 -2.94 1.71 -5.48
N ASN A 90 -3.72 2.79 -5.44
CA ASN A 90 -4.95 2.90 -6.19
C ASN A 90 -4.63 3.06 -7.69
N MET A 91 -5.49 2.52 -8.55
CA MET A 91 -5.36 2.64 -10.02
C MET A 91 -5.21 4.10 -10.47
N HIS A 92 -5.79 5.05 -9.75
CA HIS A 92 -5.64 6.50 -10.00
C HIS A 92 -4.21 6.99 -9.77
N ASN A 93 -3.52 6.50 -8.76
CA ASN A 93 -2.13 6.86 -8.47
C ASN A 93 -1.14 6.14 -9.41
N SER A 94 -1.49 4.97 -9.92
CA SER A 94 -0.68 4.20 -10.87
C SER A 94 -0.46 4.99 -12.18
N LEU A 95 -1.46 5.73 -12.62
CA LEU A 95 -1.37 6.58 -13.82
C LEU A 95 -0.31 7.68 -13.68
N LEU A 96 -0.19 8.28 -12.49
CA LEU A 96 0.82 9.30 -12.19
C LEU A 96 2.25 8.74 -12.23
N TRP A 97 2.43 7.48 -11.86
CA TRP A 97 3.73 6.82 -11.91
C TRP A 97 4.15 6.42 -13.32
N ILE A 98 3.19 6.09 -14.18
CA ILE A 98 3.43 5.69 -15.57
C ILE A 98 3.67 6.91 -16.47
N LEU A 99 3.06 8.07 -16.16
CA LEU A 99 3.13 9.30 -16.96
C LEU A 99 4.57 9.73 -17.32
N PRO A 100 5.55 9.78 -16.39
CA PRO A 100 6.91 10.18 -16.71
C PRO A 100 7.61 9.22 -17.67
N TYR A 101 7.33 7.92 -17.60
CA TYR A 101 7.90 6.94 -18.53
C TYR A 101 7.35 7.11 -19.94
N ILE A 102 6.04 7.35 -20.06
CA ILE A 102 5.40 7.64 -21.35
C ILE A 102 6.00 8.92 -21.95
N ALA A 103 6.13 9.99 -21.17
CA ALA A 103 6.72 11.26 -21.64
C ALA A 103 8.17 11.06 -22.08
N LEU A 104 8.96 10.24 -21.41
CA LEU A 104 10.35 9.96 -21.75
C LEU A 104 10.45 9.17 -23.08
N ILE A 105 9.59 8.17 -23.28
CA ILE A 105 9.54 7.37 -24.51
C ILE A 105 9.14 8.24 -25.70
N PHE A 106 8.08 9.05 -25.57
CA PHE A 106 7.63 9.95 -26.65
C PHE A 106 8.66 11.04 -26.95
N GLY A 107 9.26 11.65 -25.91
CA GLY A 107 10.32 12.63 -26.07
C GLY A 107 11.56 12.06 -26.74
N GLY A 108 11.99 10.88 -26.34
CA GLY A 108 13.12 10.17 -26.95
C GLY A 108 12.87 9.83 -28.42
N PHE A 109 11.67 9.35 -28.74
CA PHE A 109 11.29 9.04 -30.12
C PHE A 109 11.24 10.28 -31.00
N PHE A 110 10.73 11.39 -30.47
CA PHE A 110 10.67 12.68 -31.17
C PHE A 110 12.07 13.23 -31.46
N ILE A 111 12.96 13.22 -30.47
CA ILE A 111 14.35 13.67 -30.64
C ILE A 111 15.10 12.80 -31.64
N PHE A 112 14.94 11.47 -31.57
CA PHE A 112 15.54 10.54 -32.51
C PHE A 112 15.06 10.80 -33.96
N GLY A 113 13.76 11.08 -34.14
CA GLY A 113 13.19 11.46 -35.43
C GLY A 113 13.77 12.75 -36.00
N LEU A 114 14.02 13.75 -35.14
CA LEU A 114 14.63 15.03 -35.56
C LEU A 114 16.11 14.86 -35.98
N ILE A 115 16.86 14.05 -35.24
CA ILE A 115 18.29 13.79 -35.57
C ILE A 115 18.39 13.04 -36.88
N LYS A 116 17.54 12.04 -37.12
CA LYS A 116 17.54 11.24 -38.36
C LYS A 116 17.17 12.09 -39.60
N LYS A 117 16.33 13.10 -39.43
CA LYS A 117 15.94 14.00 -40.54
C LYS A 117 17.02 15.00 -40.92
N ARG A 118 18.02 15.19 -40.06
CA ARG A 118 19.11 16.19 -40.24
C ARG A 118 20.37 15.58 -40.85
N GLN A 119 20.44 14.25 -41.02
CA GLN A 119 21.45 13.50 -41.80
C GLN A 119 20.93 13.22 -43.22
#